data_97b2e57eeee0f6e372260e621883bab6
#
_entry.id   97b2e57eeee0f6e372260e621883bab6
#
_cell.length_a   1.000
_cell.length_b   1.000
_cell.length_c   1.000
_cell.angle_alpha   90.00
_cell.angle_beta   90.00
_cell.angle_gamma   90.00
#
_symmetry.space_group_name_H-M   'P 1'
#
loop_
_entity.id
_entity.type
_entity.pdbx_description
1 polymer ?
#
loop_
_entity_poly.entity_id
_entity_poly.type
_entity_poly.pdbx_seq_one_letter_code
_entity_poly.pdbx_strand_id
1 'polypeptide(L)'
;MARYLQNLQEHIQGPLRIMQSSGGSISAPVASKEPVRTVLSGPAGGVIGAFHIANIAGHKHVITLDMGGTSTDVSLCAAGITETTEAVIAGCPIGVPAVAIHTVGAGGGSIVRLDEGNALNVGPDSAGADPGSACYGKGNSLTVTDANLVLGRIDPAYFLGGRFTLYPERTFEQMAVLAQKMGVSVQEAALGIIRVVNASMERAIRTFSLEKGHDPRLFTLLPFGGAGPLHASELADALSIPKVFFPQYPGVLSALGMVFAPIVKDYVQTVMLDTHELEDETLATAFALLETRARTEMQQEISSTSVAVHTKDSNHSINPAPISMHRTYDLRYFGQSYELMTPDAGNSKDTLSAFHVLHEQRFGHSHPDQPVQIVAIRHKAVVYPKQPELSQQPVDDTSPEHAYIKECPMTFTSGECKVRVYDRAQLRNSNKISGPALLVQSDCTILLPPDWQGVIDAWGNIEASTSSHNNTKAIDEMERLHNFPGK
;
A
#
# COMPACT_ATOMS: atom_id res chain seq x y z
N MET A 1 -17.73 1.58 -18.24
CA MET A 1 -16.69 2.61 -17.98
C MET A 1 -16.90 3.84 -18.83
N ALA A 2 -16.89 3.80 -20.18
CA ALA A 2 -16.97 5.00 -21.04
C ALA A 2 -18.13 5.96 -20.70
N ARG A 3 -19.38 5.45 -20.60
CA ARG A 3 -20.55 6.28 -20.22
C ARG A 3 -20.41 6.92 -18.84
N TYR A 4 -19.83 6.20 -17.88
CA TYR A 4 -19.60 6.70 -16.53
C TYR A 4 -18.59 7.85 -16.53
N LEU A 5 -17.45 7.68 -17.20
CA LEU A 5 -16.43 8.72 -17.31
C LEU A 5 -16.90 9.94 -18.08
N GLN A 6 -17.69 9.75 -19.14
CA GLN A 6 -18.30 10.85 -19.86
C GLN A 6 -19.26 11.65 -18.98
N ASN A 7 -20.12 10.97 -18.24
CA ASN A 7 -21.04 11.63 -17.30
C ASN A 7 -20.27 12.42 -16.22
N LEU A 8 -19.19 11.84 -15.65
CA LEU A 8 -18.35 12.57 -14.70
C LEU A 8 -17.71 13.82 -15.34
N GLN A 9 -17.18 13.70 -16.57
CA GLN A 9 -16.53 14.80 -17.25
C GLN A 9 -17.50 15.96 -17.52
N GLU A 10 -18.77 15.68 -17.78
CA GLU A 10 -19.83 16.70 -18.00
C GLU A 10 -20.17 17.49 -16.72
N HIS A 11 -19.93 16.88 -15.53
CA HIS A 11 -20.25 17.51 -14.23
C HIS A 11 -19.04 18.13 -13.54
N ILE A 12 -17.83 17.87 -14.00
CA ILE A 12 -16.59 18.38 -13.39
C ILE A 12 -16.06 19.54 -14.23
N GLN A 13 -15.84 20.68 -13.58
CA GLN A 13 -15.14 21.81 -14.20
C GLN A 13 -13.64 21.56 -14.14
N GLY A 14 -13.05 21.11 -15.24
CA GLY A 14 -11.62 20.86 -15.36
C GLY A 14 -11.27 19.49 -15.92
N PRO A 15 -9.98 19.18 -16.07
CA PRO A 15 -9.53 17.91 -16.60
C PRO A 15 -9.78 16.78 -15.60
N LEU A 16 -10.45 15.72 -16.04
CA LEU A 16 -10.64 14.50 -15.28
C LEU A 16 -9.50 13.53 -15.60
N ARG A 17 -8.75 13.17 -14.58
CA ARG A 17 -7.71 12.14 -14.66
C ARG A 17 -8.12 10.89 -13.89
N ILE A 18 -7.77 9.75 -14.45
CA ILE A 18 -8.12 8.43 -13.89
C ILE A 18 -6.83 7.72 -13.51
N MET A 19 -6.80 7.21 -12.28
CA MET A 19 -5.69 6.41 -11.79
C MET A 19 -5.61 5.08 -12.53
N GLN A 20 -4.38 4.66 -12.87
CA GLN A 20 -4.09 3.37 -13.49
C GLN A 20 -3.63 2.34 -12.46
N SER A 21 -3.75 1.07 -12.83
CA SER A 21 -3.20 -0.06 -12.07
C SER A 21 -1.68 0.03 -11.87
N SER A 22 -0.97 0.63 -12.83
CA SER A 22 0.50 0.86 -12.78
C SER A 22 0.93 1.99 -11.86
N GLY A 23 0.00 2.65 -11.17
CA GLY A 23 0.32 3.76 -10.27
C GLY A 23 0.45 5.12 -10.95
N GLY A 24 0.25 5.21 -12.26
CA GLY A 24 0.16 6.47 -12.99
C GLY A 24 -1.27 6.96 -13.18
N SER A 25 -1.43 8.11 -13.81
CA SER A 25 -2.72 8.65 -14.19
C SER A 25 -2.82 8.90 -15.68
N ILE A 26 -4.01 8.72 -16.26
CA ILE A 26 -4.35 8.97 -17.66
C ILE A 26 -5.61 9.84 -17.76
N SER A 27 -5.81 10.47 -18.92
CA SER A 27 -7.02 11.22 -19.17
C SER A 27 -8.27 10.34 -19.28
N ALA A 28 -9.44 10.88 -18.98
CA ALA A 28 -10.71 10.16 -19.08
C ALA A 28 -10.99 9.59 -20.46
N PRO A 29 -10.66 10.27 -21.59
CA PRO A 29 -10.80 9.69 -22.93
C PRO A 29 -9.94 8.44 -23.16
N VAL A 30 -8.71 8.41 -22.64
CA VAL A 30 -7.83 7.22 -22.73
C VAL A 30 -8.37 6.09 -21.85
N ALA A 31 -8.74 6.38 -20.60
CA ALA A 31 -9.34 5.40 -19.69
C ALA A 31 -10.65 4.79 -20.24
N SER A 32 -11.41 5.57 -21.01
CA SER A 32 -12.64 5.09 -21.67
C SER A 32 -12.36 4.07 -22.78
N LYS A 33 -11.24 4.20 -23.47
CA LYS A 33 -10.81 3.28 -24.54
C LYS A 33 -10.09 2.05 -23.99
N GLU A 34 -9.34 2.21 -22.89
CA GLU A 34 -8.51 1.18 -22.29
C GLU A 34 -8.87 0.93 -20.80
N PRO A 35 -10.13 0.55 -20.49
CA PRO A 35 -10.60 0.45 -19.10
C PRO A 35 -9.85 -0.60 -18.28
N VAL A 36 -9.21 -1.58 -18.92
CA VAL A 36 -8.38 -2.61 -18.27
C VAL A 36 -7.24 -1.99 -17.44
N ARG A 37 -6.73 -0.83 -17.85
CA ARG A 37 -5.66 -0.12 -17.11
C ARG A 37 -6.12 0.44 -15.77
N THR A 38 -7.42 0.46 -15.47
CA THR A 38 -7.98 1.07 -14.26
C THR A 38 -8.42 0.07 -13.20
N VAL A 39 -8.26 -1.22 -13.48
CA VAL A 39 -8.58 -2.30 -12.53
C VAL A 39 -7.53 -2.27 -11.40
N LEU A 40 -7.91 -2.32 -10.13
CA LEU A 40 -7.03 -2.13 -8.96
C LEU A 40 -6.39 -0.73 -8.82
N SER A 41 -6.94 0.28 -9.46
CA SER A 41 -6.40 1.66 -9.37
C SER A 41 -6.50 2.27 -7.96
N GLY A 42 -7.52 1.90 -7.17
CA GLY A 42 -7.65 2.33 -5.77
C GLY A 42 -6.49 1.87 -4.89
N PRO A 43 -6.24 0.57 -4.79
CA PRO A 43 -5.06 0.02 -4.09
C PRO A 43 -3.73 0.59 -4.61
N ALA A 44 -3.57 0.73 -5.94
CA ALA A 44 -2.38 1.35 -6.53
C ALA A 44 -2.16 2.78 -6.03
N GLY A 45 -3.24 3.59 -5.94
CA GLY A 45 -3.18 4.92 -5.33
C GLY A 45 -2.69 4.88 -3.89
N GLY A 46 -3.16 3.92 -3.10
CA GLY A 46 -2.71 3.70 -1.73
C GLY A 46 -1.21 3.45 -1.63
N VAL A 47 -0.67 2.56 -2.47
CA VAL A 47 0.77 2.26 -2.50
C VAL A 47 1.59 3.49 -2.92
N ILE A 48 1.14 4.25 -3.94
CA ILE A 48 1.80 5.50 -4.37
C ILE A 48 1.85 6.51 -3.22
N GLY A 49 0.73 6.74 -2.55
CA GLY A 49 0.65 7.67 -1.41
C GLY A 49 1.53 7.23 -0.25
N ALA A 50 1.47 5.94 0.10
CA ALA A 50 2.28 5.34 1.15
C ALA A 50 3.78 5.50 0.88
N PHE A 51 4.23 5.11 -0.31
CA PHE A 51 5.64 5.19 -0.68
C PHE A 51 6.12 6.64 -0.76
N HIS A 52 5.31 7.55 -1.28
CA HIS A 52 5.65 8.97 -1.37
C HIS A 52 5.88 9.58 0.02
N ILE A 53 4.94 9.39 0.96
CA ILE A 53 5.05 9.89 2.34
C ILE A 53 6.22 9.24 3.07
N ALA A 54 6.39 7.92 2.94
CA ALA A 54 7.50 7.20 3.55
C ALA A 54 8.87 7.70 3.04
N ASN A 55 9.00 7.91 1.73
CA ASN A 55 10.24 8.38 1.11
C ASN A 55 10.62 9.79 1.57
N ILE A 56 9.65 10.70 1.74
CA ILE A 56 9.87 12.04 2.30
C ILE A 56 10.40 11.93 3.74
N ALA A 57 9.88 10.98 4.52
CA ALA A 57 10.33 10.72 5.90
C ALA A 57 11.63 9.89 5.98
N GLY A 58 12.24 9.51 4.82
CA GLY A 58 13.51 8.78 4.76
C GLY A 58 13.39 7.25 4.73
N HIS A 59 12.18 6.69 4.70
CA HIS A 59 11.95 5.25 4.62
C HIS A 59 11.88 4.79 3.16
N LYS A 60 12.92 4.13 2.68
CA LYS A 60 13.03 3.63 1.28
C LYS A 60 12.52 2.20 1.09
N HIS A 61 12.54 1.39 2.15
CA HIS A 61 12.10 0.00 2.16
C HIS A 61 10.84 -0.11 3.02
N VAL A 62 9.69 -0.29 2.37
CA VAL A 62 8.38 -0.23 3.03
C VAL A 62 7.51 -1.40 2.61
N ILE A 63 6.88 -2.04 3.59
CA ILE A 63 5.75 -2.94 3.36
C ILE A 63 4.48 -2.14 3.66
N THR A 64 3.63 -1.97 2.67
CA THR A 64 2.34 -1.29 2.84
C THR A 64 1.28 -2.29 3.25
N LEU A 65 0.38 -1.87 4.14
CA LEU A 65 -0.73 -2.68 4.66
C LEU A 65 -2.01 -1.84 4.63
N ASP A 66 -2.79 -1.95 3.57
CA ASP A 66 -4.10 -1.31 3.44
C ASP A 66 -5.20 -2.23 3.95
N MET A 67 -5.64 -2.04 5.18
CA MET A 67 -6.77 -2.81 5.71
C MET A 67 -8.02 -1.94 5.77
N GLY A 68 -8.95 -2.27 4.89
CA GLY A 68 -10.29 -1.69 4.86
C GLY A 68 -11.32 -2.54 5.60
N GLY A 69 -12.60 -2.38 5.21
CA GLY A 69 -13.69 -3.18 5.78
C GLY A 69 -13.76 -4.61 5.22
N THR A 70 -13.29 -4.87 4.01
CA THR A 70 -13.50 -6.15 3.30
C THR A 70 -12.23 -6.98 3.14
N SER A 71 -11.13 -6.34 2.86
CA SER A 71 -9.86 -6.98 2.52
C SER A 71 -8.68 -6.20 3.08
N THR A 72 -7.52 -6.85 3.01
CA THR A 72 -6.22 -6.22 3.23
C THR A 72 -5.38 -6.39 1.98
N ASP A 73 -4.84 -5.28 1.51
CA ASP A 73 -3.92 -5.21 0.39
C ASP A 73 -2.48 -4.98 0.90
N VAL A 74 -1.58 -5.86 0.49
CA VAL A 74 -0.15 -5.81 0.86
C VAL A 74 0.67 -5.52 -0.39
N SER A 75 1.58 -4.55 -0.30
CA SER A 75 2.58 -4.29 -1.33
C SER A 75 3.95 -4.09 -0.72
N LEU A 76 5.00 -4.28 -1.53
CA LEU A 76 6.37 -4.16 -1.11
C LEU A 76 7.08 -3.13 -2.01
N CYS A 77 7.68 -2.13 -1.38
CA CYS A 77 8.44 -1.07 -2.03
C CYS A 77 9.91 -1.17 -1.58
N ALA A 78 10.77 -1.66 -2.45
CA ALA A 78 12.21 -1.79 -2.21
C ALA A 78 12.95 -0.70 -2.98
N ALA A 79 13.17 0.46 -2.35
CA ALA A 79 13.68 1.68 -2.97
C ALA A 79 12.89 2.19 -4.19
N GLY A 80 11.71 1.61 -4.45
CA GLY A 80 10.80 1.94 -5.54
C GLY A 80 9.53 1.11 -5.45
N ILE A 81 8.52 1.47 -6.24
CA ILE A 81 7.27 0.73 -6.32
C ILE A 81 7.46 -0.46 -7.24
N THR A 82 7.15 -1.65 -6.76
CA THR A 82 7.26 -2.88 -7.55
C THR A 82 6.07 -3.01 -8.50
N GLU A 83 6.34 -3.21 -9.77
CA GLU A 83 5.33 -3.48 -10.81
C GLU A 83 5.33 -4.95 -11.24
N THR A 84 4.20 -5.42 -11.76
CA THR A 84 4.02 -6.75 -12.34
C THR A 84 3.14 -6.69 -13.58
N THR A 85 3.33 -7.63 -14.50
CA THR A 85 2.42 -7.90 -15.63
C THR A 85 1.67 -9.22 -15.45
N GLU A 86 1.84 -9.90 -14.32
CA GLU A 86 1.25 -11.20 -13.99
C GLU A 86 0.00 -11.07 -13.09
N ALA A 87 -0.67 -9.92 -13.11
CA ALA A 87 -1.86 -9.73 -12.29
C ALA A 87 -2.99 -10.67 -12.73
N VAL A 88 -3.61 -11.35 -11.77
CA VAL A 88 -4.79 -12.19 -12.00
C VAL A 88 -5.98 -11.58 -11.26
N ILE A 89 -7.06 -11.27 -11.96
CA ILE A 89 -8.26 -10.67 -11.38
C ILE A 89 -9.46 -11.53 -11.71
N ALA A 90 -10.16 -12.01 -10.70
CA ALA A 90 -11.29 -12.93 -10.83
C ALA A 90 -10.97 -14.17 -11.72
N GLY A 91 -9.75 -14.69 -11.60
CA GLY A 91 -9.28 -15.84 -12.39
C GLY A 91 -8.82 -15.50 -13.81
N CYS A 92 -8.90 -14.24 -14.25
CA CYS A 92 -8.45 -13.79 -15.57
C CYS A 92 -7.07 -13.15 -15.48
N PRO A 93 -6.04 -13.62 -16.21
CA PRO A 93 -4.75 -12.97 -16.27
C PRO A 93 -4.85 -11.64 -17.01
N ILE A 94 -4.20 -10.62 -16.48
CA ILE A 94 -4.19 -9.27 -17.04
C ILE A 94 -2.75 -8.88 -17.37
N GLY A 95 -2.43 -8.82 -18.64
CA GLY A 95 -1.08 -8.53 -19.16
C GLY A 95 -0.73 -7.04 -19.24
N VAL A 96 -1.39 -6.16 -18.46
CA VAL A 96 -1.01 -4.75 -18.39
C VAL A 96 -0.17 -4.50 -17.13
N PRO A 97 0.79 -3.55 -17.16
CA PRO A 97 1.54 -3.20 -15.97
C PRO A 97 0.61 -2.79 -14.83
N ALA A 98 0.85 -3.34 -13.66
CA ALA A 98 0.12 -3.04 -12.43
C ALA A 98 1.08 -2.96 -11.25
N VAL A 99 0.77 -2.18 -10.24
CA VAL A 99 1.47 -2.25 -8.95
C VAL A 99 1.31 -3.67 -8.40
N ALA A 100 2.40 -4.26 -7.95
CA ALA A 100 2.37 -5.60 -7.38
C ALA A 100 1.70 -5.57 -6.01
N ILE A 101 0.45 -6.03 -5.93
CA ILE A 101 -0.38 -6.04 -4.74
C ILE A 101 -0.87 -7.46 -4.50
N HIS A 102 -0.79 -7.90 -3.24
CA HIS A 102 -1.37 -9.16 -2.79
C HIS A 102 -2.55 -8.88 -1.87
N THR A 103 -3.73 -9.35 -2.26
CA THR A 103 -4.98 -9.14 -1.53
C THR A 103 -5.35 -10.37 -0.73
N VAL A 104 -5.68 -10.19 0.54
CA VAL A 104 -6.22 -11.23 1.42
C VAL A 104 -7.60 -10.83 1.94
N GLY A 105 -8.52 -11.80 2.01
CA GLY A 105 -9.90 -11.59 2.51
C GLY A 105 -9.94 -11.43 4.04
N ALA A 106 -9.19 -10.46 4.55
CA ALA A 106 -9.09 -10.10 5.95
C ALA A 106 -9.31 -8.59 6.09
N GLY A 107 -10.43 -8.17 6.64
CA GLY A 107 -10.78 -6.75 6.83
C GLY A 107 -11.58 -6.56 8.11
N GLY A 108 -11.88 -5.33 8.47
CA GLY A 108 -12.66 -4.99 9.66
C GLY A 108 -14.05 -5.67 9.68
N GLY A 109 -14.68 -5.85 8.51
CA GLY A 109 -15.97 -6.52 8.34
C GLY A 109 -15.88 -8.01 8.07
N SER A 110 -14.70 -8.64 8.15
CA SER A 110 -14.57 -10.10 7.96
C SER A 110 -15.41 -10.86 8.97
N ILE A 111 -16.28 -11.74 8.45
CA ILE A 111 -17.28 -12.46 9.25
C ILE A 111 -16.61 -13.56 10.05
N VAL A 112 -17.01 -13.67 11.31
CA VAL A 112 -16.56 -14.69 12.25
C VAL A 112 -17.51 -15.86 12.22
N ARG A 113 -16.99 -17.09 12.10
CA ARG A 113 -17.76 -18.34 12.11
C ARG A 113 -17.01 -19.43 12.87
N LEU A 114 -17.76 -20.39 13.42
CA LEU A 114 -17.21 -21.68 13.82
C LEU A 114 -17.50 -22.67 12.70
N ASP A 115 -16.52 -23.49 12.33
CA ASP A 115 -16.73 -24.60 11.41
C ASP A 115 -17.37 -25.81 12.11
N GLU A 116 -17.58 -26.89 11.37
CA GLU A 116 -18.17 -28.11 11.88
C GLU A 116 -17.39 -28.78 13.03
N GLY A 117 -16.08 -28.49 13.11
CA GLY A 117 -15.19 -28.92 14.17
C GLY A 117 -15.06 -27.94 15.33
N ASN A 118 -15.87 -26.86 15.35
CA ASN A 118 -15.78 -25.74 16.30
C ASN A 118 -14.48 -24.94 16.23
N ALA A 119 -13.72 -25.01 15.12
CA ALA A 119 -12.58 -24.14 14.92
C ALA A 119 -13.03 -22.73 14.48
N LEU A 120 -12.39 -21.72 15.04
CA LEU A 120 -12.67 -20.32 14.75
C LEU A 120 -12.13 -19.93 13.39
N ASN A 121 -13.00 -19.46 12.50
CA ASN A 121 -12.69 -18.93 11.18
C ASN A 121 -13.08 -17.46 11.08
N VAL A 122 -12.24 -16.65 10.43
CA VAL A 122 -12.45 -15.21 10.20
C VAL A 122 -12.24 -14.90 8.72
N GLY A 123 -13.29 -14.44 8.04
CA GLY A 123 -13.29 -14.25 6.60
C GLY A 123 -13.36 -15.59 5.82
N PRO A 124 -13.10 -15.60 4.49
CA PRO A 124 -12.86 -14.41 3.64
C PRO A 124 -14.11 -13.56 3.37
N ASP A 125 -15.31 -14.06 3.73
CA ASP A 125 -16.55 -13.32 3.55
C ASP A 125 -16.58 -12.09 4.45
N SER A 126 -17.12 -10.99 3.92
CA SER A 126 -17.29 -9.73 4.64
C SER A 126 -18.76 -9.39 4.81
N ALA A 127 -19.12 -8.84 5.96
CA ALA A 127 -20.46 -8.29 6.19
C ALA A 127 -20.72 -6.99 5.38
N GLY A 128 -19.69 -6.44 4.74
CA GLY A 128 -19.78 -5.21 3.99
C GLY A 128 -20.12 -3.99 4.85
N ALA A 129 -20.67 -2.96 4.21
CA ALA A 129 -21.18 -1.77 4.89
C ALA A 129 -22.68 -1.91 5.28
N ASP A 130 -23.43 -2.71 4.54
CA ASP A 130 -24.84 -3.01 4.76
C ASP A 130 -25.08 -4.52 4.49
N PRO A 131 -25.51 -5.30 5.48
CA PRO A 131 -25.93 -4.89 6.84
C PRO A 131 -24.78 -4.51 7.77
N GLY A 132 -23.52 -4.87 7.47
CA GLY A 132 -22.33 -4.54 8.23
C GLY A 132 -22.15 -5.35 9.51
N SER A 133 -21.18 -4.94 10.31
CA SER A 133 -20.85 -5.49 11.62
C SER A 133 -22.04 -5.43 12.60
N ALA A 134 -22.12 -6.31 13.58
CA ALA A 134 -23.18 -6.30 14.59
C ALA A 134 -23.29 -4.95 15.29
N CYS A 135 -22.16 -4.33 15.61
CA CYS A 135 -22.10 -2.98 16.21
C CYS A 135 -22.67 -1.87 15.32
N TYR A 136 -22.90 -2.09 14.01
CA TYR A 136 -23.50 -1.09 13.13
C TYR A 136 -25.02 -1.00 13.24
N GLY A 137 -25.63 -1.91 14.00
CA GLY A 137 -27.05 -1.86 14.37
C GLY A 137 -28.01 -2.53 13.39
N LYS A 138 -27.59 -2.87 12.16
CA LYS A 138 -28.44 -3.51 11.14
C LYS A 138 -28.22 -5.02 11.04
N GLY A 139 -26.95 -5.46 11.05
CA GLY A 139 -26.56 -6.87 10.96
C GLY A 139 -26.48 -7.58 12.31
N ASN A 140 -26.32 -8.91 12.26
CA ASN A 140 -26.07 -9.75 13.42
C ASN A 140 -24.77 -10.54 13.30
N SER A 141 -24.02 -10.36 12.20
CA SER A 141 -22.75 -11.03 11.97
C SER A 141 -21.66 -10.41 12.84
N LEU A 142 -21.00 -11.23 13.65
CA LEU A 142 -19.78 -10.82 14.32
C LEU A 142 -18.67 -10.65 13.30
N THR A 143 -17.85 -9.63 13.49
CA THR A 143 -16.75 -9.27 12.62
C THR A 143 -15.51 -8.91 13.42
N VAL A 144 -14.39 -8.63 12.73
CA VAL A 144 -13.15 -8.12 13.34
C VAL A 144 -13.38 -6.76 14.03
N THR A 145 -14.25 -5.91 13.48
CA THR A 145 -14.63 -4.62 14.10
C THR A 145 -15.31 -4.85 15.46
N ASP A 146 -16.22 -5.84 15.55
CA ASP A 146 -16.87 -6.21 16.80
C ASP A 146 -15.87 -6.73 17.84
N ALA A 147 -14.88 -7.52 17.43
CA ALA A 147 -13.83 -8.01 18.32
C ALA A 147 -12.97 -6.85 18.86
N ASN A 148 -12.57 -5.91 18.00
CA ASN A 148 -11.84 -4.70 18.44
C ASN A 148 -12.66 -3.84 19.40
N LEU A 149 -13.98 -3.75 19.19
CA LEU A 149 -14.88 -3.02 20.10
C LEU A 149 -14.97 -3.70 21.48
N VAL A 150 -15.12 -5.02 21.54
CA VAL A 150 -15.16 -5.79 22.81
C VAL A 150 -13.86 -5.64 23.59
N LEU A 151 -12.73 -5.61 22.90
CA LEU A 151 -11.40 -5.45 23.52
C LEU A 151 -11.12 -4.01 23.98
N GLY A 152 -11.98 -3.04 23.66
CA GLY A 152 -11.77 -1.62 23.99
C GLY A 152 -10.82 -0.90 23.01
N ARG A 153 -10.45 -1.51 21.88
CA ARG A 153 -9.57 -0.93 20.85
C ARG A 153 -10.29 0.09 19.95
N ILE A 154 -11.62 0.07 19.96
CA ILE A 154 -12.49 1.05 19.29
C ILE A 154 -13.34 1.72 20.37
N ASP A 155 -13.21 3.04 20.44
CA ASP A 155 -14.06 3.86 21.30
C ASP A 155 -15.29 4.32 20.52
N PRO A 156 -16.53 3.93 20.94
CA PRO A 156 -17.75 4.30 20.23
C PRO A 156 -17.95 5.80 20.07
N ALA A 157 -17.44 6.61 21.01
CA ALA A 157 -17.61 8.06 20.98
C ALA A 157 -16.74 8.73 19.89
N TYR A 158 -15.67 8.06 19.47
CA TYR A 158 -14.69 8.62 18.50
C TYR A 158 -14.67 7.87 17.17
N PHE A 159 -15.46 6.81 17.02
CA PHE A 159 -15.50 6.03 15.77
C PHE A 159 -15.89 6.92 14.59
N LEU A 160 -15.04 6.95 13.55
CA LEU A 160 -15.15 7.85 12.39
C LEU A 160 -15.37 9.32 12.80
N GLY A 161 -14.63 9.78 13.80
CA GLY A 161 -14.74 11.15 14.35
C GLY A 161 -16.06 11.42 15.06
N GLY A 162 -16.69 10.39 15.65
CA GLY A 162 -17.97 10.48 16.33
C GLY A 162 -19.20 10.64 15.42
N ARG A 163 -19.01 10.55 14.09
CA ARG A 163 -20.09 10.72 13.10
C ARG A 163 -20.89 9.47 12.84
N PHE A 164 -20.44 8.31 13.33
CA PHE A 164 -21.12 7.03 13.15
C PHE A 164 -21.43 6.41 14.52
N THR A 165 -22.71 6.15 14.76
CA THR A 165 -23.17 5.55 16.03
C THR A 165 -22.90 4.05 16.01
N LEU A 166 -22.19 3.56 17.02
CA LEU A 166 -22.03 2.14 17.29
C LEU A 166 -23.02 1.68 18.38
N TYR A 167 -23.39 0.41 18.33
CA TYR A 167 -24.29 -0.28 19.27
C TYR A 167 -23.53 -1.41 19.98
N PRO A 168 -22.70 -1.10 21.02
CA PRO A 168 -21.86 -2.09 21.70
C PRO A 168 -22.65 -3.26 22.30
N GLU A 169 -23.86 -3.00 22.83
CA GLU A 169 -24.73 -4.00 23.42
C GLU A 169 -25.00 -5.17 22.46
N ARG A 170 -25.25 -4.88 21.18
CA ARG A 170 -25.46 -5.91 20.16
C ARG A 170 -24.22 -6.78 19.94
N THR A 171 -23.05 -6.16 19.94
CA THR A 171 -21.78 -6.88 19.85
C THR A 171 -21.57 -7.80 21.04
N PHE A 172 -21.79 -7.31 22.26
CA PHE A 172 -21.62 -8.12 23.47
C PHE A 172 -22.59 -9.29 23.52
N GLU A 173 -23.86 -9.10 23.12
CA GLU A 173 -24.85 -10.18 23.01
C GLU A 173 -24.38 -11.28 22.06
N GLN A 174 -23.97 -10.91 20.83
CA GLN A 174 -23.53 -11.89 19.82
C GLN A 174 -22.21 -12.55 20.23
N MET A 175 -21.28 -11.78 20.82
CA MET A 175 -20.00 -12.31 21.30
C MET A 175 -20.17 -13.28 22.46
N ALA A 176 -21.15 -13.05 23.36
CA ALA A 176 -21.44 -13.97 24.44
C ALA A 176 -21.95 -15.34 23.90
N VAL A 177 -22.75 -15.33 22.83
CA VAL A 177 -23.20 -16.57 22.17
C VAL A 177 -22.03 -17.34 21.56
N LEU A 178 -21.09 -16.62 20.89
CA LEU A 178 -19.88 -17.23 20.34
C LEU A 178 -19.01 -17.82 21.46
N ALA A 179 -18.71 -17.02 22.49
CA ALA A 179 -17.87 -17.39 23.63
C ALA A 179 -18.43 -18.64 24.35
N GLN A 180 -19.75 -18.71 24.55
CA GLN A 180 -20.41 -19.87 25.12
C GLN A 180 -20.18 -21.14 24.28
N LYS A 181 -20.31 -21.05 22.95
CA LYS A 181 -20.06 -22.19 22.05
C LYS A 181 -18.61 -22.64 22.08
N MET A 182 -17.68 -21.69 22.24
CA MET A 182 -16.24 -21.97 22.34
C MET A 182 -15.80 -22.42 23.73
N GLY A 183 -16.64 -22.26 24.78
CA GLY A 183 -16.29 -22.56 26.16
C GLY A 183 -15.26 -21.63 26.78
N VAL A 184 -15.22 -20.36 26.35
CA VAL A 184 -14.25 -19.34 26.79
C VAL A 184 -14.98 -18.05 27.23
N SER A 185 -14.24 -17.10 27.81
CA SER A 185 -14.79 -15.77 28.09
C SER A 185 -15.01 -14.94 26.83
N VAL A 186 -15.81 -13.88 26.92
CA VAL A 186 -16.11 -12.94 25.84
C VAL A 186 -14.81 -12.28 25.33
N GLN A 187 -13.92 -11.93 26.24
CA GLN A 187 -12.62 -11.33 25.92
C GLN A 187 -11.69 -12.34 25.20
N GLU A 188 -11.63 -13.58 25.67
CA GLU A 188 -10.83 -14.64 25.02
C GLU A 188 -11.34 -14.96 23.61
N ALA A 189 -12.68 -14.98 23.40
CA ALA A 189 -13.26 -15.14 22.07
C ALA A 189 -12.85 -13.99 21.14
N ALA A 190 -12.94 -12.73 21.62
CA ALA A 190 -12.51 -11.56 20.86
C ALA A 190 -11.00 -11.56 20.55
N LEU A 191 -10.13 -11.92 21.50
CA LEU A 191 -8.70 -12.10 21.28
C LEU A 191 -8.43 -13.23 20.28
N GLY A 192 -9.22 -14.30 20.30
CA GLY A 192 -9.16 -15.38 19.32
C GLY A 192 -9.41 -14.89 17.90
N ILE A 193 -10.41 -14.05 17.71
CA ILE A 193 -10.74 -13.44 16.41
C ILE A 193 -9.56 -12.60 15.90
N ILE A 194 -9.00 -11.74 16.76
CA ILE A 194 -7.84 -10.90 16.39
C ILE A 194 -6.62 -11.76 16.04
N ARG A 195 -6.35 -12.83 16.79
CA ARG A 195 -5.24 -13.75 16.46
C ARG A 195 -5.41 -14.41 15.10
N VAL A 196 -6.62 -14.85 14.74
CA VAL A 196 -6.88 -15.50 13.44
C VAL A 196 -6.71 -14.52 12.28
N VAL A 197 -7.27 -13.31 12.39
CA VAL A 197 -7.13 -12.31 11.32
C VAL A 197 -5.70 -11.83 11.18
N ASN A 198 -4.98 -11.59 12.28
CA ASN A 198 -3.56 -11.19 12.25
C ASN A 198 -2.70 -12.30 11.63
N ALA A 199 -2.93 -13.59 11.96
CA ALA A 199 -2.20 -14.70 11.36
C ALA A 199 -2.42 -14.80 9.83
N SER A 200 -3.62 -14.44 9.35
CA SER A 200 -3.90 -14.39 7.91
C SER A 200 -3.12 -13.27 7.22
N MET A 201 -3.06 -12.08 7.82
CA MET A 201 -2.28 -10.95 7.32
C MET A 201 -0.77 -11.20 7.42
N GLU A 202 -0.30 -11.76 8.54
CA GLU A 202 1.11 -12.18 8.72
C GLU A 202 1.55 -13.12 7.60
N ARG A 203 0.74 -14.16 7.33
CA ARG A 203 1.02 -15.12 6.24
C ARG A 203 1.10 -14.42 4.89
N ALA A 204 0.17 -13.49 4.60
CA ALA A 204 0.16 -12.73 3.36
C ALA A 204 1.44 -11.89 3.21
N ILE A 205 1.85 -11.16 4.24
CA ILE A 205 3.08 -10.37 4.23
C ILE A 205 4.30 -11.26 4.04
N ARG A 206 4.40 -12.35 4.80
CA ARG A 206 5.53 -13.28 4.77
C ARG A 206 5.65 -13.96 3.40
N THR A 207 4.56 -14.50 2.87
CA THR A 207 4.54 -15.16 1.57
C THR A 207 4.93 -14.19 0.47
N PHE A 208 4.29 -13.03 0.42
CA PHE A 208 4.53 -12.05 -0.63
C PHE A 208 5.95 -11.46 -0.61
N SER A 209 6.54 -11.23 0.57
CA SER A 209 7.92 -10.74 0.69
C SER A 209 8.94 -11.82 0.31
N LEU A 210 8.78 -13.05 0.82
CA LEU A 210 9.71 -14.15 0.54
C LEU A 210 9.67 -14.61 -0.92
N GLU A 211 8.49 -14.67 -1.55
CA GLU A 211 8.34 -14.97 -2.97
C GLU A 211 9.07 -13.95 -3.88
N LYS A 212 9.26 -12.74 -3.39
CA LYS A 212 10.03 -11.70 -4.07
C LYS A 212 11.50 -11.63 -3.64
N GLY A 213 11.94 -12.57 -2.79
CA GLY A 213 13.33 -12.63 -2.32
C GLY A 213 13.70 -11.58 -1.27
N HIS A 214 12.72 -11.00 -0.58
CA HIS A 214 12.95 -9.97 0.43
C HIS A 214 12.67 -10.46 1.85
N ASP A 215 13.53 -10.07 2.79
CA ASP A 215 13.33 -10.30 4.21
C ASP A 215 12.50 -9.15 4.81
N PRO A 216 11.29 -9.42 5.34
CA PRO A 216 10.42 -8.37 5.90
C PRO A 216 11.06 -7.61 7.07
N ARG A 217 12.03 -8.20 7.77
CA ARG A 217 12.74 -7.57 8.89
C ARG A 217 13.60 -6.36 8.48
N LEU A 218 13.88 -6.22 7.19
CA LEU A 218 14.63 -5.08 6.62
C LEU A 218 13.72 -3.92 6.17
N PHE A 219 12.42 -4.04 6.42
CA PHE A 219 11.42 -3.08 5.98
C PHE A 219 10.78 -2.36 7.17
N THR A 220 10.19 -1.21 6.88
CA THR A 220 9.25 -0.50 7.76
C THR A 220 7.83 -0.89 7.38
N LEU A 221 7.00 -1.29 8.32
CA LEU A 221 5.58 -1.55 8.07
C LEU A 221 4.82 -0.23 8.04
N LEU A 222 4.07 0.02 6.97
CA LEU A 222 3.26 1.22 6.80
C LEU A 222 1.78 0.83 6.68
N PRO A 223 1.04 0.87 7.80
CA PRO A 223 -0.38 0.59 7.81
C PRO A 223 -1.19 1.79 7.38
N PHE A 224 -2.23 1.54 6.58
CA PHE A 224 -3.26 2.52 6.26
C PHE A 224 -4.62 1.84 6.02
N GLY A 225 -5.62 2.60 5.53
CA GLY A 225 -7.01 2.16 5.60
C GLY A 225 -7.59 2.34 7.01
N GLY A 226 -8.90 2.17 7.14
CA GLY A 226 -9.59 2.45 8.40
C GLY A 226 -9.27 1.48 9.55
N ALA A 227 -8.84 0.24 9.23
CA ALA A 227 -8.58 -0.80 10.23
C ALA A 227 -7.09 -1.15 10.40
N GLY A 228 -6.25 -0.94 9.38
CA GLY A 228 -4.83 -1.33 9.39
C GLY A 228 -4.06 -0.85 10.62
N PRO A 229 -4.19 0.42 11.02
CA PRO A 229 -3.45 0.95 12.17
C PRO A 229 -3.76 0.30 13.54
N LEU A 230 -4.89 -0.41 13.68
CA LEU A 230 -5.22 -1.17 14.90
C LEU A 230 -4.42 -2.47 15.04
N HIS A 231 -3.94 -3.03 13.92
CA HIS A 231 -3.31 -4.34 13.86
C HIS A 231 -1.80 -4.27 13.68
N ALA A 232 -1.29 -3.14 13.19
CA ALA A 232 0.06 -3.02 12.65
C ALA A 232 1.18 -3.32 13.65
N SER A 233 1.09 -2.85 14.89
CA SER A 233 2.13 -3.09 15.90
C SER A 233 2.23 -4.58 16.27
N GLU A 234 1.08 -5.27 16.45
CA GLU A 234 1.05 -6.72 16.72
C GLU A 234 1.58 -7.53 15.52
N LEU A 235 1.31 -7.09 14.28
CA LEU A 235 1.85 -7.69 13.06
C LEU A 235 3.36 -7.49 12.94
N ALA A 236 3.85 -6.30 13.29
CA ALA A 236 5.28 -6.00 13.29
C ALA A 236 6.04 -6.88 14.29
N ASP A 237 5.48 -7.09 15.50
CA ASP A 237 6.03 -8.01 16.49
C ASP A 237 6.09 -9.44 15.95
N ALA A 238 5.01 -9.95 15.36
CA ALA A 238 4.93 -11.32 14.82
C ALA A 238 5.91 -11.55 13.65
N LEU A 239 6.17 -10.51 12.86
CA LEU A 239 7.08 -10.53 11.70
C LEU A 239 8.51 -10.10 12.05
N SER A 240 8.77 -9.66 13.30
CA SER A 240 10.03 -9.05 13.74
C SER A 240 10.42 -7.83 12.90
N ILE A 241 9.44 -7.07 12.43
CA ILE A 241 9.64 -5.80 11.74
C ILE A 241 9.97 -4.73 12.79
N PRO A 242 11.10 -4.01 12.67
CA PRO A 242 11.58 -3.15 13.75
C PRO A 242 10.78 -1.86 13.93
N LYS A 243 10.11 -1.39 12.88
CA LYS A 243 9.43 -0.10 12.85
C LYS A 243 8.08 -0.17 12.17
N VAL A 244 7.13 0.59 12.73
CA VAL A 244 5.84 0.89 12.09
C VAL A 244 5.75 2.39 11.85
N PHE A 245 5.40 2.78 10.64
CA PHE A 245 5.26 4.17 10.25
C PHE A 245 3.80 4.46 9.92
N PHE A 246 3.12 5.19 10.79
CA PHE A 246 1.72 5.58 10.61
C PHE A 246 1.64 6.93 9.92
N PRO A 247 1.16 7.02 8.67
CA PRO A 247 1.02 8.30 7.97
C PRO A 247 0.00 9.21 8.66
N GLN A 248 0.07 10.52 8.42
CA GLN A 248 -0.81 11.50 9.06
C GLN A 248 -2.30 11.24 8.76
N TYR A 249 -2.62 10.78 7.55
CA TYR A 249 -3.99 10.54 7.10
C TYR A 249 -4.16 9.12 6.53
N PRO A 250 -4.15 8.08 7.39
CA PRO A 250 -4.16 6.69 6.91
C PRO A 250 -5.45 6.31 6.19
N GLY A 251 -6.60 6.81 6.63
CA GLY A 251 -7.89 6.44 6.05
C GLY A 251 -8.16 7.03 4.66
N VAL A 252 -7.38 8.02 4.22
CA VAL A 252 -7.53 8.68 2.91
C VAL A 252 -6.24 8.65 2.07
N LEU A 253 -5.29 7.79 2.43
CA LEU A 253 -3.98 7.74 1.81
C LEU A 253 -4.06 7.40 0.31
N SER A 254 -5.01 6.54 -0.11
CA SER A 254 -5.26 6.24 -1.52
C SER A 254 -5.66 7.48 -2.33
N ALA A 255 -6.49 8.35 -1.74
CA ALA A 255 -6.85 9.61 -2.38
C ALA A 255 -5.66 10.58 -2.46
N LEU A 256 -4.85 10.64 -1.41
CA LEU A 256 -3.62 11.43 -1.42
C LEU A 256 -2.63 10.92 -2.48
N GLY A 257 -2.51 9.61 -2.64
CA GLY A 257 -1.68 9.00 -3.69
C GLY A 257 -2.10 9.39 -5.11
N MET A 258 -3.39 9.59 -5.36
CA MET A 258 -3.87 10.10 -6.65
C MET A 258 -3.36 11.52 -6.95
N VAL A 259 -3.15 12.34 -5.90
CA VAL A 259 -2.60 13.70 -6.05
C VAL A 259 -1.12 13.66 -6.42
N PHE A 260 -0.38 12.68 -5.92
CA PHE A 260 1.04 12.49 -6.21
C PHE A 260 1.31 11.67 -7.46
N ALA A 261 0.29 11.02 -8.03
CA ALA A 261 0.46 10.11 -9.16
C ALA A 261 1.04 10.83 -10.39
N PRO A 262 2.11 10.29 -11.00
CA PRO A 262 2.63 10.80 -12.25
C PRO A 262 1.66 10.56 -13.41
N ILE A 263 1.84 11.30 -14.49
CA ILE A 263 1.23 10.96 -15.77
C ILE A 263 2.10 9.89 -16.40
N VAL A 264 1.54 8.72 -16.68
CA VAL A 264 2.29 7.58 -17.22
C VAL A 264 1.62 7.05 -18.47
N LYS A 265 2.42 6.80 -19.51
CA LYS A 265 2.02 6.02 -20.69
C LYS A 265 3.01 4.91 -20.94
N ASP A 266 2.50 3.71 -21.10
CA ASP A 266 3.27 2.51 -21.38
C ASP A 266 3.00 2.06 -22.83
N TYR A 267 4.07 1.78 -23.55
CA TYR A 267 4.05 1.25 -24.92
C TYR A 267 4.78 -0.08 -24.92
N VAL A 268 4.24 -1.03 -25.65
CA VAL A 268 4.85 -2.35 -25.85
C VAL A 268 4.78 -2.73 -27.32
N GLN A 269 5.84 -3.34 -27.81
CA GLN A 269 5.91 -3.91 -29.16
C GLN A 269 6.59 -5.26 -29.09
N THR A 270 5.90 -6.31 -29.53
CA THR A 270 6.48 -7.64 -29.69
C THR A 270 7.46 -7.62 -30.85
N VAL A 271 8.68 -8.17 -30.65
CA VAL A 271 9.74 -8.18 -31.65
C VAL A 271 10.25 -9.60 -31.96
N MET A 272 10.33 -10.49 -30.97
CA MET A 272 10.76 -11.88 -31.07
C MET A 272 12.14 -12.03 -31.76
N LEU A 273 13.14 -11.34 -31.20
CA LEU A 273 14.52 -11.29 -31.71
C LEU A 273 15.48 -12.05 -30.79
N ASP A 274 16.60 -12.48 -31.31
CA ASP A 274 17.71 -13.01 -30.50
C ASP A 274 18.53 -11.87 -29.87
N THR A 275 19.18 -12.14 -28.74
CA THR A 275 19.98 -11.11 -28.04
C THR A 275 21.21 -10.63 -28.78
N HIS A 276 21.67 -11.34 -29.82
CA HIS A 276 22.70 -10.83 -30.73
C HIS A 276 22.25 -9.58 -31.49
N GLU A 277 20.92 -9.36 -31.56
CA GLU A 277 20.28 -8.25 -32.25
C GLU A 277 19.99 -7.06 -31.32
N LEU A 278 20.43 -7.10 -30.04
CA LEU A 278 20.24 -6.00 -29.09
C LEU A 278 20.87 -4.67 -29.56
N GLU A 279 21.89 -4.73 -30.40
CA GLU A 279 22.56 -3.57 -30.99
C GLU A 279 22.15 -3.34 -32.46
N ASP A 280 21.14 -4.07 -32.94
CA ASP A 280 20.64 -3.98 -34.31
C ASP A 280 19.94 -2.62 -34.56
N GLU A 281 20.17 -2.05 -35.75
CA GLU A 281 19.51 -0.83 -36.22
C GLU A 281 17.99 -0.98 -36.27
N THR A 282 17.48 -2.18 -36.49
CA THR A 282 16.05 -2.53 -36.47
C THR A 282 15.43 -2.28 -35.10
N LEU A 283 16.11 -2.73 -34.04
CA LEU A 283 15.67 -2.54 -32.66
C LEU A 283 15.75 -1.07 -32.25
N ALA A 284 16.83 -0.39 -32.62
CA ALA A 284 16.98 1.05 -32.40
C ALA A 284 15.87 1.84 -33.10
N THR A 285 15.52 1.46 -34.33
CA THR A 285 14.43 2.08 -35.10
C THR A 285 13.08 1.83 -34.44
N ALA A 286 12.82 0.61 -33.95
CA ALA A 286 11.59 0.28 -33.24
C ALA A 286 11.42 1.11 -31.96
N PHE A 287 12.49 1.27 -31.17
CA PHE A 287 12.47 2.17 -30.00
C PHE A 287 12.26 3.64 -30.39
N ALA A 288 12.89 4.13 -31.46
CA ALA A 288 12.70 5.50 -31.93
C ALA A 288 11.25 5.79 -32.34
N LEU A 289 10.59 4.83 -32.97
CA LEU A 289 9.16 4.92 -33.31
C LEU A 289 8.28 4.98 -32.05
N LEU A 290 8.52 4.09 -31.08
CA LEU A 290 7.80 4.12 -29.82
C LEU A 290 8.03 5.42 -29.05
N GLU A 291 9.26 5.92 -29.02
CA GLU A 291 9.61 7.17 -28.35
C GLU A 291 8.91 8.38 -29.01
N THR A 292 8.90 8.44 -30.34
CA THR A 292 8.24 9.52 -31.08
C THR A 292 6.74 9.54 -30.78
N ARG A 293 6.12 8.36 -30.80
CA ARG A 293 4.71 8.19 -30.43
C ARG A 293 4.47 8.61 -28.98
N ALA A 294 5.30 8.15 -28.06
CA ALA A 294 5.22 8.45 -26.64
C ALA A 294 5.30 9.96 -26.36
N ARG A 295 6.25 10.66 -27.00
CA ARG A 295 6.41 12.11 -26.87
C ARG A 295 5.18 12.86 -27.36
N THR A 296 4.68 12.49 -28.55
CA THR A 296 3.51 13.13 -29.14
C THR A 296 2.26 12.95 -28.27
N GLU A 297 1.97 11.72 -27.87
CA GLU A 297 0.80 11.44 -27.05
C GLU A 297 0.93 12.03 -25.64
N MET A 298 2.14 12.05 -25.05
CA MET A 298 2.35 12.67 -23.74
C MET A 298 2.18 14.19 -23.78
N GLN A 299 2.64 14.86 -24.85
CA GLN A 299 2.38 16.28 -25.04
C GLN A 299 0.89 16.61 -25.13
N GLN A 300 0.10 15.75 -25.78
CA GLN A 300 -1.38 15.88 -25.80
C GLN A 300 -1.98 15.72 -24.41
N GLU A 301 -1.52 14.74 -23.64
CA GLU A 301 -1.94 14.52 -22.26
C GLU A 301 -1.65 15.73 -21.36
N ILE A 302 -0.46 16.30 -21.47
CA ILE A 302 -0.07 17.49 -20.70
C ILE A 302 -0.90 18.69 -21.12
N SER A 303 -1.08 18.91 -22.42
CA SER A 303 -1.86 20.04 -22.94
C SER A 303 -3.34 19.98 -22.55
N SER A 304 -3.91 18.78 -22.51
CA SER A 304 -5.31 18.57 -22.05
C SER A 304 -5.45 18.79 -20.54
N THR A 305 -4.35 18.74 -19.78
CA THR A 305 -4.30 18.93 -18.32
C THR A 305 -4.07 20.40 -17.95
N SER A 306 -3.55 21.20 -18.88
CA SER A 306 -3.34 22.64 -18.70
C SER A 306 -4.68 23.37 -18.72
N VAL A 307 -5.46 23.24 -17.64
CA VAL A 307 -6.44 24.28 -17.33
C VAL A 307 -5.62 25.53 -17.06
N ALA A 308 -5.88 26.57 -17.85
CA ALA A 308 -5.41 27.90 -17.54
C ALA A 308 -5.82 28.22 -16.09
N VAL A 309 -4.91 27.99 -15.16
CA VAL A 309 -4.99 28.66 -13.87
C VAL A 309 -4.85 30.14 -14.23
N HIS A 310 -5.97 30.83 -14.34
CA HIS A 310 -6.01 32.26 -14.41
C HIS A 310 -5.49 32.81 -13.07
N THR A 311 -4.18 32.68 -12.86
CA THR A 311 -3.47 33.57 -11.94
C THR A 311 -3.30 34.88 -12.68
N LYS A 312 -3.84 35.96 -12.10
CA LYS A 312 -3.69 37.34 -12.59
C LYS A 312 -2.23 37.84 -12.70
N ASP A 313 -1.25 36.98 -12.51
CA ASP A 313 0.18 37.26 -12.63
C ASP A 313 0.75 36.60 -13.88
N SER A 314 0.66 37.37 -14.97
CA SER A 314 0.98 37.01 -16.34
C SER A 314 2.48 37.12 -16.69
N ASN A 315 3.40 36.55 -15.97
CA ASN A 315 4.82 36.58 -16.38
C ASN A 315 5.67 35.34 -16.06
N HIS A 316 5.08 34.18 -15.78
CA HIS A 316 5.86 32.95 -15.74
C HIS A 316 5.44 32.02 -16.88
N SER A 317 6.27 31.91 -17.88
CA SER A 317 6.21 30.85 -18.88
C SER A 317 6.32 29.51 -18.12
N ILE A 318 5.20 28.77 -18.04
CA ILE A 318 5.17 27.42 -17.47
C ILE A 318 5.95 26.54 -18.46
N ASN A 319 7.25 26.30 -18.17
CA ASN A 319 7.97 25.26 -18.87
C ASN A 319 7.27 23.93 -18.56
N PRO A 320 6.84 23.18 -19.57
CA PRO A 320 6.25 21.87 -19.35
C PRO A 320 7.25 21.00 -18.58
N ALA A 321 6.75 20.25 -17.60
CA ALA A 321 7.58 19.32 -16.85
C ALA A 321 8.31 18.37 -17.83
N PRO A 322 9.60 18.05 -17.61
CA PRO A 322 10.36 17.21 -18.52
C PRO A 322 9.74 15.81 -18.60
N ILE A 323 9.64 15.29 -19.82
CA ILE A 323 9.17 13.93 -20.07
C ILE A 323 10.36 12.99 -19.85
N SER A 324 10.30 12.17 -18.81
CA SER A 324 11.26 11.09 -18.58
C SER A 324 10.87 9.87 -19.41
N MET A 325 11.85 9.25 -20.05
CA MET A 325 11.66 8.09 -20.92
C MET A 325 12.48 6.92 -20.40
N HIS A 326 11.83 5.78 -20.22
CA HIS A 326 12.47 4.56 -19.72
C HIS A 326 12.24 3.41 -20.71
N ARG A 327 13.32 2.73 -21.07
CA ARG A 327 13.30 1.55 -21.95
C ARG A 327 13.42 0.30 -21.11
N THR A 328 12.70 -0.73 -21.49
CA THR A 328 12.70 -2.04 -20.82
C THR A 328 12.54 -3.12 -21.89
N TYR A 329 13.18 -4.25 -21.68
CA TYR A 329 13.05 -5.45 -22.52
C TYR A 329 12.28 -6.53 -21.75
N ASP A 330 11.41 -7.26 -22.46
CA ASP A 330 10.89 -8.53 -21.98
C ASP A 330 11.83 -9.63 -22.51
N LEU A 331 12.68 -10.17 -21.61
CA LEU A 331 13.69 -11.17 -21.92
C LEU A 331 13.32 -12.53 -21.34
N ARG A 332 13.68 -13.60 -22.06
CA ARG A 332 13.57 -14.97 -21.56
C ARG A 332 14.71 -15.83 -22.09
N TYR A 333 15.06 -16.92 -21.41
CA TYR A 333 15.88 -17.95 -22.03
C TYR A 333 15.12 -18.62 -23.17
N PHE A 334 15.83 -18.97 -24.22
CA PHE A 334 15.21 -19.63 -25.38
C PHE A 334 14.47 -20.90 -24.97
N GLY A 335 13.21 -21.02 -25.38
CA GLY A 335 12.35 -22.16 -25.03
C GLY A 335 11.56 -22.02 -23.72
N GLN A 336 11.77 -20.97 -22.93
CA GLN A 336 10.92 -20.66 -21.77
C GLN A 336 9.61 -20.01 -22.20
N SER A 337 8.55 -20.22 -21.40
CA SER A 337 7.21 -19.68 -21.66
C SER A 337 6.91 -18.39 -20.91
N TYR A 338 7.81 -17.91 -20.04
CA TYR A 338 7.67 -16.66 -19.29
C TYR A 338 8.86 -15.74 -19.56
N GLU A 339 8.61 -14.45 -19.51
CA GLU A 339 9.59 -13.40 -19.70
C GLU A 339 9.76 -12.55 -18.44
N LEU A 340 10.95 -11.95 -18.27
CA LEU A 340 11.25 -10.98 -17.23
C LEU A 340 11.43 -9.59 -17.83
N MET A 341 10.76 -8.60 -17.24
CA MET A 341 11.00 -7.20 -17.56
C MET A 341 12.38 -6.79 -17.06
N THR A 342 13.28 -6.50 -17.98
CA THR A 342 14.67 -6.14 -17.70
C THR A 342 14.90 -4.70 -18.14
N PRO A 343 15.32 -3.79 -17.25
CA PRO A 343 15.67 -2.42 -17.64
C PRO A 343 16.79 -2.38 -18.66
N ASP A 344 16.73 -1.40 -19.59
CA ASP A 344 17.83 -1.11 -20.50
C ASP A 344 18.99 -0.51 -19.70
N ALA A 345 20.11 -1.22 -19.62
CA ALA A 345 21.32 -0.78 -18.94
C ALA A 345 22.28 0.04 -19.85
N GLY A 346 21.81 0.40 -21.05
CA GLY A 346 22.56 1.24 -22.00
C GLY A 346 23.47 0.47 -22.95
N ASN A 347 23.70 -0.82 -22.70
CA ASN A 347 24.40 -1.72 -23.61
C ASN A 347 23.92 -3.17 -23.44
N SER A 348 24.19 -4.01 -24.42
CA SER A 348 23.72 -5.40 -24.47
C SER A 348 24.27 -6.26 -23.33
N LYS A 349 25.55 -6.13 -23.00
CA LYS A 349 26.22 -6.91 -21.96
C LYS A 349 25.65 -6.65 -20.58
N ASP A 350 25.49 -5.39 -20.22
CA ASP A 350 24.97 -5.00 -18.89
C ASP A 350 23.49 -5.32 -18.79
N THR A 351 22.71 -5.18 -19.87
CA THR A 351 21.30 -5.57 -19.94
C THR A 351 21.13 -7.09 -19.74
N LEU A 352 21.94 -7.93 -20.40
CA LEU A 352 21.94 -9.37 -20.20
C LEU A 352 22.39 -9.77 -18.79
N SER A 353 23.42 -9.11 -18.25
CA SER A 353 23.83 -9.34 -16.87
C SER A 353 22.72 -9.01 -15.88
N ALA A 354 22.00 -7.91 -16.09
CA ALA A 354 20.84 -7.56 -15.28
C ALA A 354 19.72 -8.63 -15.37
N PHE A 355 19.46 -9.16 -16.57
CA PHE A 355 18.51 -10.26 -16.77
C PHE A 355 18.90 -11.51 -15.96
N HIS A 356 20.16 -11.93 -16.02
CA HIS A 356 20.64 -13.11 -15.29
C HIS A 356 20.49 -12.93 -13.78
N VAL A 357 20.81 -11.74 -13.26
CA VAL A 357 20.62 -11.40 -11.84
C VAL A 357 19.14 -11.45 -11.45
N LEU A 358 18.26 -10.85 -12.25
CA LEU A 358 16.81 -10.87 -12.00
C LEU A 358 16.26 -12.30 -12.04
N HIS A 359 16.75 -13.14 -12.98
CA HIS A 359 16.33 -14.53 -13.09
C HIS A 359 16.75 -15.35 -11.87
N GLU A 360 17.99 -15.17 -11.41
CA GLU A 360 18.51 -15.79 -10.18
C GLU A 360 17.67 -15.38 -8.95
N GLN A 361 17.38 -14.09 -8.81
CA GLN A 361 16.56 -13.58 -7.71
C GLN A 361 15.13 -14.14 -7.73
N ARG A 362 14.54 -14.27 -8.92
CA ARG A 362 13.15 -14.69 -9.10
C ARG A 362 12.96 -16.19 -8.97
N PHE A 363 13.89 -16.98 -9.51
CA PHE A 363 13.75 -18.43 -9.68
C PHE A 363 14.81 -19.25 -8.95
N GLY A 364 15.80 -18.60 -8.32
CA GLY A 364 16.87 -19.27 -7.56
C GLY A 364 17.96 -19.89 -8.44
N HIS A 365 17.94 -19.59 -9.75
CA HIS A 365 18.96 -20.05 -10.70
C HIS A 365 19.08 -19.12 -11.90
N SER A 366 20.24 -19.13 -12.57
CA SER A 366 20.47 -18.46 -13.84
C SER A 366 21.34 -19.33 -14.75
N HIS A 367 21.27 -19.09 -16.06
CA HIS A 367 22.00 -19.86 -17.05
C HIS A 367 22.69 -18.92 -18.06
N PRO A 368 23.81 -18.26 -17.67
CA PRO A 368 24.48 -17.26 -18.52
C PRO A 368 24.93 -17.77 -19.89
N ASP A 369 25.15 -19.09 -20.03
CA ASP A 369 25.54 -19.73 -21.29
C ASP A 369 24.38 -20.08 -22.21
N GLN A 370 23.13 -19.93 -21.75
CA GLN A 370 21.96 -20.20 -22.59
C GLN A 370 21.60 -18.97 -23.42
N PRO A 371 21.17 -19.14 -24.68
CA PRO A 371 20.68 -18.07 -25.52
C PRO A 371 19.45 -17.42 -24.90
N VAL A 372 19.41 -16.09 -24.94
CA VAL A 372 18.30 -15.27 -24.44
C VAL A 372 17.56 -14.68 -25.63
N GLN A 373 16.22 -14.65 -25.54
CA GLN A 373 15.34 -14.11 -26.56
C GLN A 373 14.71 -12.80 -26.08
N ILE A 374 14.66 -11.80 -26.96
CA ILE A 374 13.92 -10.55 -26.76
C ILE A 374 12.49 -10.78 -27.25
N VAL A 375 11.54 -10.91 -26.34
CA VAL A 375 10.13 -11.14 -26.68
C VAL A 375 9.47 -9.84 -27.11
N ALA A 376 9.67 -8.78 -26.31
CA ALA A 376 9.11 -7.47 -26.59
C ALA A 376 10.03 -6.36 -26.08
N ILE A 377 9.86 -5.18 -26.66
CA ILE A 377 10.40 -3.93 -26.18
C ILE A 377 9.30 -3.09 -25.56
N ARG A 378 9.64 -2.43 -24.46
CA ARG A 378 8.72 -1.53 -23.74
C ARG A 378 9.32 -0.13 -23.65
N HIS A 379 8.45 0.85 -23.74
CA HIS A 379 8.83 2.25 -23.57
C HIS A 379 7.83 2.92 -22.62
N LYS A 380 8.31 3.43 -21.50
CA LYS A 380 7.49 4.11 -20.50
C LYS A 380 7.82 5.61 -20.53
N ALA A 381 6.80 6.43 -20.79
CA ALA A 381 6.89 7.88 -20.69
C ALA A 381 6.26 8.35 -19.38
N VAL A 382 6.99 9.14 -18.60
CA VAL A 382 6.58 9.62 -17.28
C VAL A 382 6.73 11.13 -17.18
N VAL A 383 5.70 11.78 -16.68
CA VAL A 383 5.73 13.20 -16.30
C VAL A 383 5.24 13.34 -14.87
N TYR A 384 6.07 13.96 -14.05
CA TYR A 384 5.67 14.28 -12.68
C TYR A 384 5.02 15.67 -12.69
N PRO A 385 3.70 15.77 -12.37
CA PRO A 385 3.07 17.07 -12.18
C PRO A 385 3.71 17.79 -10.98
N LYS A 386 3.54 19.11 -10.91
CA LYS A 386 3.95 19.87 -9.73
C LYS A 386 3.23 19.28 -8.51
N GLN A 387 3.99 18.72 -7.62
CA GLN A 387 3.44 18.11 -6.41
C GLN A 387 3.15 19.18 -5.35
N PRO A 388 2.09 19.02 -4.55
CA PRO A 388 1.87 19.89 -3.42
C PRO A 388 3.00 19.73 -2.41
N GLU A 389 3.48 20.84 -1.89
CA GLU A 389 4.44 20.84 -0.79
C GLU A 389 3.72 20.48 0.51
N LEU A 390 4.21 19.45 1.20
CA LEU A 390 3.72 19.09 2.51
C LEU A 390 4.36 20.04 3.54
N SER A 391 3.53 20.76 4.26
CA SER A 391 3.99 21.70 5.29
C SER A 391 4.60 20.94 6.46
N GLN A 392 5.80 21.35 6.87
CA GLN A 392 6.42 20.84 8.08
C GLN A 392 5.93 21.60 9.31
N GLN A 393 5.68 20.86 10.36
CA GLN A 393 5.38 21.43 11.68
C GLN A 393 6.70 21.82 12.38
N PRO A 394 6.76 22.95 13.07
CA PRO A 394 7.91 23.28 13.88
C PRO A 394 8.07 22.25 15.02
N VAL A 395 9.31 22.09 15.49
CA VAL A 395 9.59 21.26 16.66
C VAL A 395 8.83 21.81 17.87
N ASP A 396 8.15 20.93 18.58
CA ASP A 396 7.41 21.24 19.81
C ASP A 396 7.74 20.15 20.84
N ASP A 397 8.71 20.45 21.70
CA ASP A 397 9.16 19.55 22.77
C ASP A 397 8.18 19.49 23.96
N THR A 398 6.98 20.04 23.83
CA THR A 398 5.97 19.98 24.88
C THR A 398 5.49 18.55 25.10
N SER A 399 5.02 18.31 26.32
CA SER A 399 4.40 17.03 26.66
C SER A 399 3.15 16.78 25.80
N PRO A 400 2.86 15.54 25.38
CA PRO A 400 1.63 15.19 24.65
C PRO A 400 0.35 15.33 25.50
N GLU A 401 0.44 15.79 26.75
CA GLU A 401 -0.68 15.93 27.68
C GLU A 401 -1.80 16.86 27.16
N HIS A 402 -1.48 17.80 26.29
CA HIS A 402 -2.47 18.68 25.67
C HIS A 402 -3.40 17.92 24.70
N ALA A 403 -2.96 16.77 24.19
CA ALA A 403 -3.74 15.89 23.33
C ALA A 403 -4.47 14.77 24.11
N TYR A 404 -4.22 14.66 25.43
CA TYR A 404 -4.85 13.64 26.26
C TYR A 404 -6.36 13.88 26.38
N ILE A 405 -7.16 12.81 26.24
CA ILE A 405 -8.63 12.85 26.33
C ILE A 405 -9.09 12.16 27.62
N LYS A 406 -8.73 10.89 27.78
CA LYS A 406 -9.19 10.04 28.89
C LYS A 406 -8.35 8.77 29.00
N GLU A 407 -8.65 7.95 30.00
CA GLU A 407 -8.26 6.55 30.07
C GLU A 407 -9.45 5.63 29.80
N CYS A 408 -9.21 4.50 29.20
CA CYS A 408 -10.18 3.43 29.01
C CYS A 408 -9.58 2.05 29.34
N PRO A 409 -10.40 1.08 29.81
CA PRO A 409 -9.94 -0.30 29.94
C PRO A 409 -9.76 -0.93 28.56
N MET A 410 -8.73 -1.73 28.41
CA MET A 410 -8.45 -2.47 27.19
C MET A 410 -7.87 -3.84 27.52
N THR A 411 -8.31 -4.85 26.78
CA THR A 411 -7.83 -6.23 26.97
C THR A 411 -6.76 -6.56 25.94
N PHE A 412 -5.59 -6.93 26.43
CA PHE A 412 -4.48 -7.50 25.67
C PHE A 412 -4.32 -9.00 26.00
N THR A 413 -3.44 -9.67 25.26
CA THR A 413 -3.11 -11.07 25.57
C THR A 413 -2.46 -11.23 26.95
N SER A 414 -1.78 -10.19 27.43
CA SER A 414 -1.18 -10.10 28.78
C SER A 414 -2.17 -9.80 29.90
N GLY A 415 -3.42 -9.49 29.58
CA GLY A 415 -4.47 -9.13 30.52
C GLY A 415 -5.09 -7.75 30.25
N GLU A 416 -5.97 -7.33 31.12
CA GLU A 416 -6.61 -6.01 31.05
C GLU A 416 -5.73 -4.94 31.70
N CYS A 417 -5.62 -3.79 31.04
CA CYS A 417 -4.95 -2.62 31.58
C CYS A 417 -5.66 -1.32 31.18
N LYS A 418 -5.32 -0.22 31.85
CA LYS A 418 -5.78 1.12 31.48
C LYS A 418 -4.92 1.67 30.38
N VAL A 419 -5.56 2.19 29.34
CA VAL A 419 -4.94 2.75 28.14
C VAL A 419 -5.27 4.22 28.04
N ARG A 420 -4.26 5.04 27.80
CA ARG A 420 -4.43 6.48 27.58
C ARG A 420 -4.91 6.74 26.16
N VAL A 421 -5.95 7.54 26.02
CA VAL A 421 -6.53 7.95 24.74
C VAL A 421 -6.10 9.37 24.42
N TYR A 422 -5.59 9.57 23.20
CA TYR A 422 -5.14 10.86 22.72
C TYR A 422 -5.88 11.26 21.44
N ASP A 423 -6.19 12.55 21.30
CA ASP A 423 -6.59 13.14 20.01
C ASP A 423 -5.35 13.32 19.14
N ARG A 424 -5.25 12.52 18.09
CA ARG A 424 -4.11 12.59 17.20
C ARG A 424 -3.96 13.95 16.52
N ALA A 425 -5.05 14.65 16.23
CA ALA A 425 -5.02 15.96 15.58
C ALA A 425 -4.33 17.04 16.43
N GLN A 426 -4.26 16.83 17.74
CA GLN A 426 -3.58 17.72 18.66
C GLN A 426 -2.10 17.42 18.85
N LEU A 427 -1.63 16.22 18.44
CA LEU A 427 -0.21 15.84 18.56
C LEU A 427 0.65 16.63 17.58
N ARG A 428 1.85 17.00 18.02
CA ARG A 428 2.78 17.88 17.33
C ARG A 428 4.14 17.24 17.15
N ASN A 429 4.92 17.79 16.21
CA ASN A 429 6.27 17.36 15.92
C ASN A 429 7.12 17.22 17.20
N SER A 430 7.82 16.11 17.34
CA SER A 430 8.65 15.68 18.48
C SER A 430 7.89 15.20 19.73
N ASN A 431 6.55 15.22 19.75
CA ASN A 431 5.80 14.59 20.83
C ASN A 431 6.08 13.09 20.88
N LYS A 432 6.28 12.55 22.08
CA LYS A 432 6.56 11.12 22.34
C LYS A 432 5.38 10.49 23.07
N ILE A 433 4.87 9.40 22.53
CA ILE A 433 3.77 8.63 23.09
C ILE A 433 4.29 7.26 23.51
N SER A 434 4.12 6.93 24.78
CA SER A 434 4.43 5.58 25.26
C SER A 434 3.16 4.73 25.30
N GLY A 435 3.26 3.50 24.83
CA GLY A 435 2.18 2.51 24.96
C GLY A 435 2.05 1.98 26.41
N PRO A 436 0.90 1.42 26.78
CA PRO A 436 -0.25 1.26 25.93
C PRO A 436 -1.01 2.58 25.68
N ALA A 437 -1.27 2.90 24.43
CA ALA A 437 -1.95 4.13 24.04
C ALA A 437 -2.88 3.91 22.82
N LEU A 438 -3.99 4.64 22.82
CA LEU A 438 -4.95 4.68 21.72
C LEU A 438 -4.99 6.10 21.16
N LEU A 439 -4.72 6.25 19.87
CA LEU A 439 -4.78 7.55 19.21
C LEU A 439 -5.99 7.56 18.28
N VAL A 440 -6.93 8.45 18.57
CA VAL A 440 -8.19 8.56 17.82
C VAL A 440 -8.11 9.72 16.83
N GLN A 441 -8.63 9.50 15.62
CA GLN A 441 -8.82 10.53 14.62
C GLN A 441 -10.06 10.23 13.75
N SER A 442 -10.39 11.14 12.83
CA SER A 442 -11.64 11.10 12.07
C SER A 442 -11.75 9.95 11.07
N ASP A 443 -10.67 9.33 10.67
CA ASP A 443 -10.58 8.34 9.60
C ASP A 443 -10.01 6.99 10.03
N CYS A 444 -9.34 6.92 11.21
CA CYS A 444 -8.84 5.67 11.78
C CYS A 444 -8.62 5.76 13.29
N THR A 445 -8.22 4.64 13.87
CA THR A 445 -7.71 4.54 15.24
C THR A 445 -6.38 3.80 15.23
N ILE A 446 -5.37 4.33 15.93
CA ILE A 446 -4.04 3.74 16.04
C ILE A 446 -3.89 3.14 17.42
N LEU A 447 -3.41 1.91 17.50
CA LEU A 447 -3.07 1.23 18.74
C LEU A 447 -1.54 1.13 18.88
N LEU A 448 -1.01 1.68 19.95
CA LEU A 448 0.34 1.38 20.44
C LEU A 448 0.22 0.44 21.64
N PRO A 449 0.59 -0.86 21.50
CA PRO A 449 0.57 -1.80 22.63
C PRO A 449 1.57 -1.45 23.73
N PRO A 450 1.55 -2.16 24.89
CA PRO A 450 2.63 -2.07 25.87
C PRO A 450 4.01 -2.24 25.21
N ASP A 451 5.04 -1.60 25.74
CA ASP A 451 6.43 -1.60 25.26
C ASP A 451 6.69 -0.94 23.90
N TRP A 452 5.65 -0.41 23.23
CA TRP A 452 5.77 0.40 22.03
C TRP A 452 5.88 1.89 22.36
N GLN A 453 6.68 2.60 21.59
CA GLN A 453 6.81 4.06 21.65
C GLN A 453 6.64 4.65 20.26
N GLY A 454 5.91 5.75 20.16
CA GLY A 454 5.72 6.51 18.93
C GLY A 454 6.30 7.91 19.08
N VAL A 455 6.91 8.42 18.01
CA VAL A 455 7.41 9.80 17.92
C VAL A 455 6.74 10.46 16.71
N ILE A 456 6.23 11.67 16.90
CA ILE A 456 5.62 12.44 15.81
C ILE A 456 6.74 13.12 15.02
N ASP A 457 6.73 12.96 13.69
CA ASP A 457 7.68 13.61 12.80
C ASP A 457 7.24 15.03 12.39
N ALA A 458 8.07 15.70 11.59
CA ALA A 458 7.80 17.04 11.10
C ALA A 458 6.54 17.16 10.21
N TRP A 459 6.07 16.07 9.63
CA TRP A 459 4.88 16.04 8.77
C TRP A 459 3.64 15.49 9.48
N GLY A 460 3.74 15.25 10.82
CA GLY A 460 2.65 14.72 11.61
C GLY A 460 2.44 13.20 11.46
N ASN A 461 3.38 12.46 10.85
CA ASN A 461 3.37 11.01 10.88
C ASN A 461 3.88 10.51 12.23
N ILE A 462 3.69 9.22 12.51
CA ILE A 462 4.20 8.58 13.73
C ILE A 462 5.17 7.48 13.35
N GLU A 463 6.43 7.62 13.73
CA GLU A 463 7.37 6.50 13.73
C GLU A 463 7.28 5.78 15.07
N ALA A 464 6.85 4.52 15.05
CA ALA A 464 6.70 3.71 16.24
C ALA A 464 7.65 2.51 16.21
N SER A 465 8.21 2.18 17.38
CA SER A 465 9.10 1.04 17.58
C SER A 465 8.96 0.49 18.99
N THR A 466 9.43 -0.73 19.19
CA THR A 466 9.51 -1.35 20.54
C THR A 466 10.96 -1.41 21.01
N SER A 467 11.15 -1.36 22.31
CA SER A 467 12.47 -1.47 22.94
C SER A 467 13.14 -2.83 22.70
N SER A 468 12.35 -3.88 22.46
CA SER A 468 12.84 -5.23 22.17
C SER A 468 13.52 -5.35 20.79
N HIS A 469 13.21 -4.48 19.84
CA HIS A 469 13.79 -4.46 18.48
C HIS A 469 14.92 -3.44 18.30
N ASN A 470 15.25 -2.64 19.33
CA ASN A 470 16.30 -1.62 19.28
C ASN A 470 17.74 -2.19 19.25
N ASN A 471 17.94 -3.39 18.73
CA ASN A 471 19.28 -3.93 18.50
C ASN A 471 19.82 -3.38 17.15
N THR A 472 20.09 -2.06 17.13
CA THR A 472 20.59 -1.30 15.98
C THR A 472 21.84 -1.92 15.33
N LYS A 473 22.63 -2.66 16.12
CA LYS A 473 23.84 -3.35 15.61
C LYS A 473 23.51 -4.52 14.66
N ALA A 474 22.39 -5.22 14.90
CA ALA A 474 22.00 -6.32 14.02
C ALA A 474 21.43 -5.81 12.67
N ILE A 475 20.77 -4.65 12.69
CA ILE A 475 20.25 -4.00 11.48
C ILE A 475 21.40 -3.45 10.64
N ASP A 476 22.35 -2.73 11.26
CA ASP A 476 23.55 -2.21 10.57
C ASP A 476 24.43 -3.34 9.99
N GLU A 477 24.50 -4.48 10.66
CA GLU A 477 25.24 -5.65 10.20
C GLU A 477 24.54 -6.37 9.05
N MET A 478 23.21 -6.47 9.08
CA MET A 478 22.40 -7.00 7.98
C MET A 478 22.38 -6.07 6.76
N GLU A 479 22.30 -4.75 6.95
CA GLU A 479 22.42 -3.78 5.86
C GLU A 479 23.80 -3.85 5.19
N ARG A 480 24.88 -4.10 5.96
CA ARG A 480 26.22 -4.30 5.40
C ARG A 480 26.35 -5.61 4.62
N LEU A 481 25.64 -6.65 5.01
CA LEU A 481 25.64 -7.95 4.31
C LEU A 481 24.82 -7.93 3.02
N HIS A 482 23.83 -7.03 2.89
CA HIS A 482 22.99 -6.89 1.69
C HIS A 482 23.43 -5.76 0.76
N ASN A 483 24.33 -4.87 1.20
CA ASN A 483 25.00 -3.91 0.36
C ASN A 483 26.20 -4.57 -0.38
N PHE A 484 25.91 -5.52 -1.26
CA PHE A 484 26.87 -5.90 -2.29
C PHE A 484 27.04 -4.71 -3.25
N PRO A 485 28.29 -4.28 -3.54
CA PRO A 485 28.53 -3.17 -4.42
C PRO A 485 28.24 -3.58 -5.87
N GLY A 486 27.10 -3.17 -6.35
CA GLY A 486 26.68 -3.25 -7.73
C GLY A 486 26.11 -1.90 -8.12
N LYS A 487 27.02 -0.91 -8.27
CA LYS A 487 26.76 0.31 -9.03
C LYS A 487 26.87 0.01 -10.51
#